data_f4cb2d878b51a7f1d3b1b4bf1d658b28
#
_entry.id   f4cb2d878b51a7f1d3b1b4bf1d658b28
#
_cell.length_a   1.000
_cell.length_b   1.000
_cell.length_c   1.000
_cell.angle_alpha   90.00
_cell.angle_beta   90.00
_cell.angle_gamma   90.00
#
_symmetry.space_group_name_H-M   'P 1'
#
loop_
_entity.id
_entity.type
_entity.pdbx_description
1 polymer ?
#
loop_
_entity_poly.entity_id
_entity_poly.type
_entity_poly.pdbx_seq_one_letter_code
_entity_poly.pdbx_strand_id
1 'polypeptide(L)'
;MKLLLLYIEFFKIGVFAVGGGLATLPFLFLMANDRFAFIRQTGWISTEQVGNFLAIAQCSPGAVGVNVCAQAGFLYNGISGGIVAVLGLISPAIIIISVVAGALQSIKNNKISIAVFSGLRPAATGLIIAAGLGVWRLAIYNTDAGNGAWYGIIRWRESLVCLVIFVLIVKFKVHPVVYIALGAITGIALGL
;
A
#
# COMPACT_ATOMS: atom_id res chain seq x y z
N MET A 1 28.23 8.30 -6.61
CA MET A 1 28.16 7.80 -5.21
C MET A 1 26.79 8.02 -4.56
N LYS A 2 26.19 9.21 -4.60
CA LYS A 2 24.92 9.51 -3.92
C LYS A 2 23.75 8.58 -4.36
N LEU A 3 23.59 8.35 -5.66
CA LEU A 3 22.51 7.48 -6.18
C LEU A 3 22.70 6.00 -5.82
N LEU A 4 23.95 5.52 -5.75
CA LEU A 4 24.22 4.14 -5.34
C LEU A 4 23.89 3.92 -3.86
N LEU A 5 24.21 4.87 -3.00
CA LEU A 5 23.84 4.83 -1.59
C LEU A 5 22.32 4.83 -1.43
N LEU A 6 21.63 5.70 -2.18
CA LEU A 6 20.17 5.76 -2.20
C LEU A 6 19.56 4.40 -2.63
N TYR A 7 20.09 3.79 -3.70
CA TYR A 7 19.67 2.47 -4.15
C TYR A 7 19.80 1.41 -3.04
N ILE A 8 20.96 1.36 -2.37
CA ILE A 8 21.23 0.37 -1.31
C ILE A 8 20.26 0.56 -0.13
N GLU A 9 19.95 1.80 0.24
CA GLU A 9 19.01 2.07 1.33
C GLU A 9 17.59 1.56 0.98
N PHE A 10 17.09 1.91 -0.20
CA PHE A 10 15.77 1.43 -0.62
C PHE A 10 15.75 -0.07 -0.90
N PHE A 11 16.85 -0.65 -1.34
CA PHE A 11 17.01 -2.12 -1.47
C PHE A 11 16.85 -2.82 -0.12
N LYS A 12 17.46 -2.31 0.95
CA LYS A 12 17.26 -2.85 2.30
C LYS A 12 15.81 -2.76 2.73
N ILE A 13 15.17 -1.59 2.52
CA ILE A 13 13.75 -1.45 2.82
C ILE A 13 12.94 -2.51 2.07
N GLY A 14 13.22 -2.72 0.79
CA GLY A 14 12.55 -3.73 -0.02
C GLY A 14 12.74 -5.18 0.46
N VAL A 15 13.91 -5.50 1.04
CA VAL A 15 14.15 -6.82 1.64
C VAL A 15 13.33 -7.04 2.91
N PHE A 16 13.24 -6.03 3.77
CA PHE A 16 12.61 -6.16 5.09
C PHE A 16 11.12 -5.80 5.09
N ALA A 17 10.65 -5.02 4.13
CA ALA A 17 9.25 -4.60 4.02
C ALA A 17 8.35 -5.72 3.50
N VAL A 18 8.17 -6.76 4.29
CA VAL A 18 7.27 -7.87 3.98
C VAL A 18 5.86 -7.53 4.48
N GLY A 19 4.87 -7.41 3.57
CA GLY A 19 3.48 -7.23 3.99
C GLY A 19 2.68 -6.14 3.30
N GLY A 20 3.13 -5.63 2.16
CA GLY A 20 2.38 -4.64 1.37
C GLY A 20 2.86 -3.20 1.51
N GLY A 21 2.18 -2.27 0.82
CA GLY A 21 2.67 -0.89 0.65
C GLY A 21 2.87 -0.11 1.95
N LEU A 22 2.06 -0.36 2.97
CA LEU A 22 2.20 0.31 4.27
C LEU A 22 3.33 -0.28 5.13
N ALA A 23 3.81 -1.50 4.84
CA ALA A 23 4.91 -2.13 5.57
C ALA A 23 6.27 -1.43 5.34
N THR A 24 6.38 -0.58 4.32
CA THR A 24 7.57 0.25 4.07
C THR A 24 7.66 1.46 5.01
N LEU A 25 6.54 1.93 5.56
CA LEU A 25 6.46 3.16 6.35
C LEU A 25 7.34 3.14 7.61
N PRO A 26 7.32 2.08 8.45
CA PRO A 26 8.16 2.02 9.63
C PRO A 26 9.65 2.22 9.28
N PHE A 27 10.10 1.66 8.16
CA PHE A 27 11.49 1.80 7.72
C PHE A 27 11.81 3.21 7.23
N LEU A 28 10.87 3.89 6.55
CA LEU A 28 11.02 5.28 6.15
C LEU A 28 11.06 6.22 7.37
N PHE A 29 10.25 5.97 8.40
CA PHE A 29 10.33 6.70 9.66
C PHE A 29 11.64 6.43 10.41
N LEU A 30 12.16 5.21 10.36
CA LEU A 30 13.48 4.91 10.91
C LEU A 30 14.60 5.62 10.15
N MET A 31 14.49 5.76 8.82
CA MET A 31 15.42 6.57 8.03
C MET A 31 15.37 8.05 8.40
N ALA A 32 14.18 8.59 8.64
CA ALA A 32 13.99 9.96 9.07
C ALA A 32 14.62 10.24 10.46
N ASN A 33 14.71 9.22 11.31
CA ASN A 33 15.27 9.31 12.66
C ASN A 33 16.74 8.87 12.77
N ASP A 34 17.50 8.84 11.67
CA ASP A 34 18.93 8.49 11.58
C ASP A 34 19.32 7.10 12.14
N ARG A 35 18.37 6.29 12.59
CA ARG A 35 18.66 4.99 13.22
C ARG A 35 18.97 3.86 12.25
N PHE A 36 18.67 4.05 10.97
CA PHE A 36 18.80 2.98 9.97
C PHE A 36 19.56 3.43 8.71
N ALA A 37 19.96 4.69 8.61
CA ALA A 37 20.54 5.27 7.41
C ALA A 37 22.03 5.00 7.31
N PHE A 38 22.45 4.32 6.24
CA PHE A 38 23.85 4.29 5.77
C PHE A 38 24.26 5.64 5.16
N ILE A 39 23.27 6.41 4.71
CA ILE A 39 23.47 7.80 4.30
C ILE A 39 23.59 8.62 5.59
N ARG A 40 24.81 8.70 6.09
CA ARG A 40 25.20 9.41 7.30
C ARG A 40 25.11 10.95 7.17
N GLN A 41 24.32 11.45 6.23
CA GLN A 41 23.95 12.85 6.14
C GLN A 41 22.61 13.01 6.88
N THR A 42 22.74 13.28 8.17
CA THR A 42 21.68 13.67 9.09
C THR A 42 20.65 14.59 8.41
N GLY A 43 19.39 14.17 8.41
CA GLY A 43 18.28 15.08 8.12
C GLY A 43 17.91 15.29 6.65
N TRP A 44 18.23 14.36 5.73
CA TRP A 44 17.79 14.52 4.34
C TRP A 44 16.28 14.30 4.15
N ILE A 45 15.63 13.64 5.09
CA ILE A 45 14.18 13.48 5.16
C ILE A 45 13.71 13.61 6.61
N SER A 46 12.68 14.42 6.86
CA SER A 46 12.10 14.57 8.19
C SER A 46 10.89 13.64 8.38
N THR A 47 10.56 13.36 9.63
CA THR A 47 9.35 12.57 9.98
C THR A 47 8.09 13.24 9.45
N GLU A 48 8.01 14.56 9.45
CA GLU A 48 6.92 15.35 8.90
C GLU A 48 6.82 15.17 7.38
N GLN A 49 7.94 15.19 6.66
CA GLN A 49 7.97 14.95 5.21
C GLN A 49 7.50 13.54 4.87
N VAL A 50 7.87 12.51 5.64
CA VAL A 50 7.36 11.15 5.44
C VAL A 50 5.84 11.11 5.62
N GLY A 51 5.29 11.83 6.60
CA GLY A 51 3.84 11.97 6.80
C GLY A 51 3.14 12.64 5.61
N ASN A 52 3.71 13.72 5.09
CA ASN A 52 3.19 14.42 3.92
C ASN A 52 3.24 13.56 2.65
N PHE A 53 4.34 12.81 2.45
CA PHE A 53 4.45 11.86 1.34
C PHE A 53 3.43 10.74 1.44
N LEU A 54 3.15 10.26 2.64
CA LEU A 54 2.10 9.28 2.87
C LEU A 54 0.72 9.81 2.48
N ALA A 55 0.37 11.02 2.88
CA ALA A 55 -0.90 11.65 2.54
C ALA A 55 -1.07 11.79 1.01
N ILE A 56 -0.03 12.27 0.32
CA ILE A 56 -0.03 12.38 -1.15
C ILE A 56 -0.11 11.00 -1.81
N ALA A 57 0.64 10.02 -1.29
CA ALA A 57 0.66 8.67 -1.85
C ALA A 57 -0.69 7.95 -1.70
N GLN A 58 -1.47 8.24 -0.66
CA GLN A 58 -2.82 7.71 -0.50
C GLN A 58 -3.81 8.27 -1.53
N CYS A 59 -3.58 9.48 -2.01
CA CYS A 59 -4.39 10.08 -3.08
C CYS A 59 -3.95 9.65 -4.47
N SER A 60 -2.77 9.03 -4.60
CA SER A 60 -2.20 8.63 -5.89
C SER A 60 -2.54 7.17 -6.21
N PRO A 61 -2.90 6.83 -7.45
CA PRO A 61 -3.12 5.44 -7.84
C PRO A 61 -1.81 4.66 -7.79
N GLY A 62 -1.84 3.46 -7.19
CA GLY A 62 -0.68 2.58 -7.11
C GLY A 62 -0.35 2.11 -5.70
N ALA A 63 0.78 1.41 -5.55
CA ALA A 63 1.25 0.94 -4.26
C ALA A 63 1.78 2.10 -3.41
N VAL A 64 1.12 2.39 -2.30
CA VAL A 64 1.45 3.52 -1.39
C VAL A 64 2.94 3.55 -1.05
N GLY A 65 3.55 2.40 -0.70
CA GLY A 65 4.98 2.32 -0.37
C GLY A 65 5.89 2.73 -1.53
N VAL A 66 5.55 2.35 -2.77
CA VAL A 66 6.31 2.75 -3.97
C VAL A 66 6.18 4.24 -4.20
N ASN A 67 4.98 4.80 -4.06
CA ASN A 67 4.73 6.23 -4.25
C ASN A 67 5.48 7.07 -3.21
N VAL A 68 5.48 6.66 -1.93
CA VAL A 68 6.25 7.35 -0.88
C VAL A 68 7.75 7.26 -1.14
N CYS A 69 8.27 6.08 -1.54
CA CYS A 69 9.68 5.91 -1.87
C CYS A 69 10.10 6.77 -3.09
N ALA A 70 9.24 6.86 -4.11
CA ALA A 70 9.47 7.72 -5.26
C ALA A 70 9.59 9.20 -4.86
N GLN A 71 8.70 9.68 -3.99
CA GLN A 71 8.72 11.06 -3.48
C GLN A 71 9.96 11.32 -2.62
N ALA A 72 10.32 10.40 -1.74
CA ALA A 72 11.53 10.50 -0.93
C ALA A 72 12.79 10.53 -1.81
N GLY A 73 12.89 9.66 -2.81
CA GLY A 73 13.98 9.64 -3.77
C GLY A 73 14.05 10.94 -4.60
N PHE A 74 12.89 11.46 -5.01
CA PHE A 74 12.80 12.73 -5.73
C PHE A 74 13.29 13.90 -4.89
N LEU A 75 12.93 13.95 -3.62
CA LEU A 75 13.44 14.97 -2.69
C LEU A 75 14.97 14.94 -2.60
N TYR A 76 15.56 13.73 -2.60
CA TYR A 76 17.01 13.56 -2.45
C TYR A 76 17.82 13.98 -3.68
N ASN A 77 17.39 13.61 -4.88
CA ASN A 77 18.14 13.86 -6.12
C ASN A 77 17.25 14.03 -7.36
N GLY A 78 16.09 14.65 -7.22
CA GLY A 78 15.19 14.92 -8.36
C GLY A 78 14.67 13.65 -9.03
N ILE A 79 14.39 13.72 -10.32
CA ILE A 79 13.81 12.62 -11.12
C ILE A 79 14.67 11.35 -11.04
N SER A 80 16.02 11.49 -11.15
CA SER A 80 16.93 10.36 -11.08
C SER A 80 16.91 9.68 -9.71
N GLY A 81 16.75 10.45 -8.63
CA GLY A 81 16.59 9.94 -7.27
C GLY A 81 15.31 9.14 -7.11
N GLY A 82 14.18 9.64 -7.63
CA GLY A 82 12.91 8.93 -7.61
C GLY A 82 12.97 7.58 -8.33
N ILE A 83 13.54 7.54 -9.53
CA ILE A 83 13.71 6.30 -10.32
C ILE A 83 14.59 5.30 -9.55
N VAL A 84 15.73 5.74 -9.05
CA VAL A 84 16.68 4.88 -8.33
C VAL A 84 16.09 4.34 -7.03
N ALA A 85 15.34 5.15 -6.29
CA ALA A 85 14.66 4.71 -5.07
C ALA A 85 13.63 3.62 -5.34
N VAL A 86 12.81 3.78 -6.37
CA VAL A 86 11.82 2.77 -6.79
C VAL A 86 12.50 1.48 -7.26
N LEU A 87 13.54 1.59 -8.09
CA LEU A 87 14.31 0.42 -8.54
C LEU A 87 14.96 -0.29 -7.35
N GLY A 88 15.52 0.44 -6.39
CA GLY A 88 16.06 -0.13 -5.16
C GLY A 88 15.01 -0.91 -4.38
N LEU A 89 13.83 -0.33 -4.17
CA LEU A 89 12.75 -0.96 -3.43
C LEU A 89 12.22 -2.24 -4.09
N ILE A 90 12.09 -2.26 -5.41
CA ILE A 90 11.48 -3.37 -6.16
C ILE A 90 12.48 -4.50 -6.44
N SER A 91 13.77 -4.17 -6.60
CA SER A 91 14.82 -5.14 -6.96
C SER A 91 14.84 -6.40 -6.08
N PRO A 92 14.81 -6.32 -4.74
CA PRO A 92 14.87 -7.52 -3.91
C PRO A 92 13.65 -8.42 -4.11
N ALA A 93 12.47 -7.83 -4.29
CA ALA A 93 11.25 -8.59 -4.56
C ALA A 93 11.35 -9.35 -5.89
N ILE A 94 11.88 -8.71 -6.95
CA ILE A 94 12.11 -9.37 -8.25
C ILE A 94 13.12 -10.50 -8.13
N ILE A 95 14.23 -10.28 -7.42
CA ILE A 95 15.26 -11.29 -7.22
C ILE A 95 14.68 -12.51 -6.48
N ILE A 96 14.02 -12.25 -5.35
CA ILE A 96 13.44 -13.31 -4.51
C ILE A 96 12.40 -14.12 -5.30
N ILE A 97 11.47 -13.43 -5.99
CA ILE A 97 10.41 -14.13 -6.71
C ILE A 97 10.96 -14.92 -7.91
N SER A 98 12.02 -14.42 -8.56
CA SER A 98 12.67 -15.12 -9.67
C SER A 98 13.35 -16.41 -9.19
N VAL A 99 14.04 -16.36 -8.05
CA VAL A 99 14.67 -17.54 -7.44
C VAL A 99 13.60 -18.54 -6.99
N VAL A 100 12.56 -18.07 -6.33
CA VAL A 100 11.43 -18.90 -5.87
C VAL A 100 10.70 -19.52 -7.05
N ALA A 101 10.45 -18.77 -8.13
CA ALA A 101 9.78 -19.28 -9.33
C ALA A 101 10.61 -20.40 -10.01
N GLY A 102 11.95 -20.24 -10.09
CA GLY A 102 12.84 -21.28 -10.59
C GLY A 102 12.81 -22.55 -9.73
N ALA A 103 12.89 -22.41 -8.42
CA ALA A 103 12.78 -23.52 -7.49
C ALA A 103 11.42 -24.22 -7.56
N LEU A 104 10.33 -23.45 -7.67
CA LEU A 104 8.96 -23.99 -7.75
C LEU A 104 8.72 -24.80 -9.03
N GLN A 105 9.34 -24.43 -10.16
CA GLN A 105 9.24 -25.24 -11.38
C GLN A 105 9.77 -26.66 -11.18
N SER A 106 10.86 -26.82 -10.42
CA SER A 106 11.47 -28.13 -10.13
C SER A 106 10.64 -28.97 -9.16
N ILE A 107 9.83 -28.35 -8.28
CA ILE A 107 9.07 -29.05 -7.24
C ILE A 107 7.56 -28.98 -7.44
N LYS A 108 7.10 -28.53 -8.60
CA LYS A 108 5.68 -28.29 -8.92
C LYS A 108 4.76 -29.49 -8.63
N ASN A 109 5.27 -30.72 -8.83
CA ASN A 109 4.52 -31.96 -8.62
C ASN A 109 4.77 -32.60 -7.25
N ASN A 110 5.53 -31.96 -6.36
CA ASN A 110 5.78 -32.47 -5.02
C ASN A 110 4.54 -32.28 -4.13
N LYS A 111 4.19 -33.33 -3.39
CA LYS A 111 3.06 -33.31 -2.43
C LYS A 111 3.16 -32.17 -1.41
N ILE A 112 4.39 -31.84 -0.99
CA ILE A 112 4.64 -30.72 -0.04
C ILE A 112 4.28 -29.38 -0.68
N SER A 113 4.68 -29.15 -1.94
CA SER A 113 4.36 -27.91 -2.64
C SER A 113 2.86 -27.73 -2.82
N ILE A 114 2.14 -28.81 -3.19
CA ILE A 114 0.69 -28.79 -3.33
C ILE A 114 0.03 -28.47 -1.99
N ALA A 115 0.49 -29.06 -0.88
CA ALA A 115 -0.02 -28.81 0.46
C ALA A 115 0.22 -27.35 0.89
N VAL A 116 1.41 -26.80 0.63
CA VAL A 116 1.74 -25.39 0.95
C VAL A 116 0.82 -24.43 0.16
N PHE A 117 0.67 -24.63 -1.15
CA PHE A 117 -0.20 -23.79 -1.96
C PHE A 117 -1.69 -23.92 -1.61
N SER A 118 -2.13 -25.11 -1.18
CA SER A 118 -3.50 -25.30 -0.71
C SER A 118 -3.80 -24.53 0.58
N GLY A 119 -2.79 -24.28 1.42
CA GLY A 119 -2.91 -23.44 2.61
C GLY A 119 -2.74 -21.95 2.32
N LEU A 120 -1.83 -21.57 1.40
CA LEU A 120 -1.57 -20.17 1.07
C LEU A 120 -2.76 -19.48 0.36
N ARG A 121 -3.49 -20.20 -0.49
CA ARG A 121 -4.65 -19.65 -1.22
C ARG A 121 -5.74 -19.14 -0.26
N PRO A 122 -6.27 -19.94 0.68
CA PRO A 122 -7.28 -19.45 1.60
C PRO A 122 -6.73 -18.39 2.56
N ALA A 123 -5.45 -18.46 2.96
CA ALA A 123 -4.82 -17.44 3.77
C ALA A 123 -4.76 -16.08 3.05
N ALA A 124 -4.35 -16.06 1.77
CA ALA A 124 -4.35 -14.85 0.95
C ALA A 124 -5.77 -14.29 0.78
N THR A 125 -6.76 -15.14 0.53
CA THR A 125 -8.17 -14.73 0.46
C THR A 125 -8.66 -14.13 1.77
N GLY A 126 -8.30 -14.74 2.91
CA GLY A 126 -8.62 -14.21 4.24
C GLY A 126 -8.01 -12.83 4.49
N LEU A 127 -6.76 -12.61 4.08
CA LEU A 127 -6.09 -11.30 4.19
C LEU A 127 -6.78 -10.23 3.32
N ILE A 128 -7.19 -10.58 2.10
CA ILE A 128 -7.92 -9.66 1.21
C ILE A 128 -9.27 -9.28 1.83
N ILE A 129 -10.00 -10.25 2.39
CA ILE A 129 -11.28 -10.00 3.07
C ILE A 129 -11.05 -9.12 4.30
N ALA A 130 -10.04 -9.41 5.12
CA ALA A 130 -9.72 -8.62 6.31
C ALA A 130 -9.36 -7.18 5.96
N ALA A 131 -8.56 -6.96 4.91
CA ALA A 131 -8.23 -5.63 4.40
C ALA A 131 -9.50 -4.90 3.89
N GLY A 132 -10.36 -5.58 3.14
CA GLY A 132 -11.63 -5.03 2.68
C GLY A 132 -12.56 -4.64 3.82
N LEU A 133 -12.67 -5.47 4.85
CA LEU A 133 -13.44 -5.15 6.07
C LEU A 133 -12.84 -3.95 6.83
N GLY A 134 -11.50 -3.82 6.84
CA GLY A 134 -10.83 -2.66 7.42
C GLY A 134 -11.21 -1.35 6.73
N VAL A 135 -11.16 -1.33 5.39
CA VAL A 135 -11.58 -0.17 4.59
C VAL A 135 -13.07 0.11 4.75
N TRP A 136 -13.90 -0.94 4.71
CA TRP A 136 -15.36 -0.83 4.92
C TRP A 136 -15.67 -0.23 6.29
N ARG A 137 -14.96 -0.67 7.33
CA ARG A 137 -15.10 -0.10 8.69
C ARG A 137 -14.76 1.38 8.73
N LEU A 138 -13.65 1.79 8.11
CA LEU A 138 -13.24 3.21 8.02
C LEU A 138 -14.26 4.08 7.27
N ALA A 139 -14.89 3.52 6.22
CA ALA A 139 -15.87 4.25 5.42
C ALA A 139 -17.21 4.43 6.15
N ILE A 140 -17.62 3.47 6.98
CA ILE A 140 -18.96 3.43 7.58
C ILE A 140 -18.98 3.94 9.02
N TYR A 141 -17.89 3.71 9.78
CA TYR A 141 -17.82 4.13 11.18
C TYR A 141 -17.33 5.57 11.31
N ASN A 142 -18.10 6.38 11.99
CA ASN A 142 -17.69 7.72 12.38
C ASN A 142 -16.92 7.66 13.71
N THR A 143 -15.59 7.78 13.65
CA THR A 143 -14.71 7.79 14.83
C THR A 143 -14.84 9.09 15.65
N ASP A 144 -15.40 10.15 15.08
CA ASP A 144 -15.56 11.46 15.73
C ASP A 144 -16.89 11.62 16.48
N ALA A 145 -17.77 10.62 16.46
CA ALA A 145 -18.99 10.60 17.26
C ALA A 145 -18.67 10.34 18.73
N GLY A 146 -18.04 11.32 19.36
CA GLY A 146 -17.89 11.37 20.80
C GLY A 146 -19.27 11.44 21.47
N ASN A 147 -19.54 10.45 22.32
CA ASN A 147 -20.62 10.42 23.29
C ASN A 147 -22.07 10.37 22.79
N GLY A 148 -22.63 9.18 22.68
CA GLY A 148 -23.94 8.94 23.26
C GLY A 148 -25.09 8.54 22.36
N ALA A 149 -25.04 8.65 21.06
CA ALA A 149 -26.14 8.16 20.22
C ALA A 149 -25.63 7.16 19.20
N TRP A 150 -26.04 5.91 19.32
CA TRP A 150 -25.71 4.85 18.37
C TRP A 150 -26.15 5.14 16.92
N TYR A 151 -27.05 6.09 16.71
CA TYR A 151 -27.40 6.63 15.40
C TYR A 151 -26.31 7.51 14.76
N GLY A 152 -25.36 8.06 15.54
CA GLY A 152 -24.22 8.85 15.04
C GLY A 152 -22.99 8.02 14.68
N ILE A 153 -22.96 6.72 15.02
CA ILE A 153 -21.82 5.82 14.81
C ILE A 153 -21.74 5.37 13.34
N ILE A 154 -22.87 5.33 12.65
CA ILE A 154 -22.94 4.85 11.26
C ILE A 154 -23.21 6.03 10.34
N ARG A 155 -22.35 6.19 9.35
CA ARG A 155 -22.54 7.16 8.26
C ARG A 155 -23.54 6.59 7.26
N TRP A 156 -24.83 6.87 7.47
CA TRP A 156 -25.93 6.30 6.68
C TRP A 156 -25.86 6.67 5.20
N ARG A 157 -25.41 7.90 4.89
CA ARG A 157 -25.31 8.39 3.51
C ARG A 157 -24.24 7.60 2.73
N GLU A 158 -23.06 7.47 3.32
CA GLU A 158 -21.95 6.73 2.76
C GLU A 158 -22.27 5.22 2.64
N SER A 159 -22.95 4.66 3.64
CA SER A 159 -23.38 3.26 3.65
C SER A 159 -24.36 2.98 2.51
N LEU A 160 -25.28 3.90 2.24
CA LEU A 160 -26.27 3.76 1.18
C LEU A 160 -25.61 3.83 -0.21
N VAL A 161 -24.68 4.77 -0.40
CA VAL A 161 -23.88 4.88 -1.64
C VAL A 161 -23.05 3.63 -1.86
N CYS A 162 -22.38 3.12 -0.82
CA CYS A 162 -21.61 1.89 -0.88
C CYS A 162 -22.48 0.70 -1.28
N LEU A 163 -23.67 0.57 -0.70
CA LEU A 163 -24.64 -0.50 -1.03
C LEU A 163 -25.10 -0.41 -2.49
N VAL A 164 -25.44 0.78 -2.96
CA VAL A 164 -25.87 0.99 -4.35
C VAL A 164 -24.77 0.62 -5.32
N ILE A 165 -23.54 1.09 -5.10
CA ILE A 165 -22.39 0.77 -5.94
C ILE A 165 -22.11 -0.73 -5.91
N PHE A 166 -22.19 -1.37 -4.73
CA PHE A 166 -22.00 -2.80 -4.59
C PHE A 166 -23.04 -3.60 -5.43
N VAL A 167 -24.32 -3.24 -5.35
CA VAL A 167 -25.39 -3.86 -6.15
C VAL A 167 -25.13 -3.66 -7.65
N LEU A 168 -24.66 -2.46 -8.05
CA LEU A 168 -24.31 -2.18 -9.44
C LEU A 168 -23.14 -3.05 -9.92
N ILE A 169 -22.10 -3.23 -9.10
CA ILE A 169 -20.95 -4.09 -9.42
C ILE A 169 -21.40 -5.54 -9.63
N VAL A 170 -22.27 -6.06 -8.74
CA VAL A 170 -22.74 -7.45 -8.82
C VAL A 170 -23.65 -7.66 -10.03
N LYS A 171 -24.50 -6.67 -10.37
CA LYS A 171 -25.49 -6.78 -11.43
C LYS A 171 -24.90 -6.47 -12.82
N PHE A 172 -24.05 -5.48 -12.92
CA PHE A 172 -23.45 -5.02 -14.17
C PHE A 172 -21.95 -5.28 -14.14
N LYS A 173 -21.47 -6.20 -14.96
CA LYS A 173 -20.03 -6.52 -15.10
C LYS A 173 -19.31 -5.47 -15.95
N VAL A 174 -19.35 -4.20 -15.55
CA VAL A 174 -18.69 -3.09 -16.23
C VAL A 174 -17.26 -2.95 -15.69
N HIS A 175 -16.39 -2.23 -16.42
CA HIS A 175 -15.00 -2.03 -16.03
C HIS A 175 -14.91 -1.29 -14.68
N PRO A 176 -14.03 -1.69 -13.74
CA PRO A 176 -13.93 -1.11 -12.39
C PRO A 176 -13.77 0.42 -12.36
N VAL A 177 -13.12 1.01 -13.36
CA VAL A 177 -12.92 2.46 -13.48
C VAL A 177 -14.24 3.23 -13.53
N VAL A 178 -15.30 2.64 -14.10
CA VAL A 178 -16.63 3.28 -14.16
C VAL A 178 -17.23 3.42 -12.77
N TYR A 179 -17.08 2.41 -11.94
CA TYR A 179 -17.58 2.46 -10.55
C TYR A 179 -16.80 3.44 -9.69
N ILE A 180 -15.49 3.58 -9.92
CA ILE A 180 -14.65 4.58 -9.25
C ILE A 180 -15.12 6.00 -9.66
N ALA A 181 -15.35 6.22 -10.95
CA ALA A 181 -15.86 7.52 -11.43
C ALA A 181 -17.25 7.83 -10.87
N LEU A 182 -18.17 6.85 -10.84
CA LEU A 182 -19.49 7.01 -10.23
C LEU A 182 -19.39 7.31 -8.73
N GLY A 183 -18.50 6.62 -8.01
CA GLY A 183 -18.23 6.90 -6.60
C GLY A 183 -17.71 8.32 -6.37
N ALA A 184 -16.79 8.78 -7.19
CA ALA A 184 -16.26 10.14 -7.10
C ALA A 184 -17.34 11.21 -7.39
N ILE A 185 -18.14 11.02 -8.45
CA ILE A 185 -19.23 11.95 -8.80
C ILE A 185 -20.28 12.00 -7.70
N THR A 186 -20.69 10.84 -7.19
CA THR A 186 -21.69 10.79 -6.09
C THR A 186 -21.14 11.37 -4.80
N GLY A 187 -19.87 11.15 -4.48
CA GLY A 187 -19.20 11.74 -3.32
C GLY A 187 -19.19 13.27 -3.40
N ILE A 188 -18.82 13.85 -4.53
CA ILE A 188 -18.83 15.30 -4.75
C ILE A 188 -20.26 15.86 -4.71
N ALA A 189 -21.22 15.21 -5.36
CA ALA A 189 -22.60 15.66 -5.44
C ALA A 189 -23.33 15.64 -4.09
N LEU A 190 -23.00 14.70 -3.22
CA LEU A 190 -23.61 14.54 -1.89
C LEU A 190 -22.82 15.24 -0.77
N GLY A 191 -21.65 15.80 -1.08
CA GLY A 191 -20.78 16.44 -0.10
C GLY A 191 -20.28 15.46 0.97
N LEU A 192 -19.89 14.25 0.54
CA LEU A 192 -19.41 13.17 1.40
C LEU A 192 -17.88 13.21 1.54
#